data_237b8e82d6d8465bbcfac01629eea2d8
#
_entry.id   237b8e82d6d8465bbcfac01629eea2d8
#
_cell.length_a   1.000
_cell.length_b   1.000
_cell.length_c   1.000
_cell.angle_alpha   90.00
_cell.angle_beta   90.00
_cell.angle_gamma   90.00
#
_symmetry.space_group_name_H-M   'P 1'
#
loop_
_entity.id
_entity.type
_entity.pdbx_description
1 polymer ?
#
loop_
_entity_poly.entity_id
_entity_poly.type
_entity_poly.pdbx_seq_one_letter_code
_entity_poly.pdbx_strand_id
1 'polypeptide(L)'
;MKNKLNALFGFIILMIFITACAKKDSETKKNNTSNQKSKKFVVVGGLGTILTSLDGNSWSSENSGTSNLLSDVIYTNGTLISIGGVFVDNVSTVLKSTNGKTWNPITTGTSKILYDVAYGMNKYVSSGSYGAIITSSDSSSWTSRSSGTTNQLHGIEYGNSVFVSVGDGGTIISSSDGISWASRTSGTAYYLKGIIYSKSIFVVTGAGGTILTSSDGTTWNTGNSGTSDSINGITYSNDIFIAVGDSGIILTSSDGSSW
;
A
#
# COMPACT_ATOMS: atom_id res chain seq x y z
N MET A 1 16.27 42.29 -26.08
CA MET A 1 15.80 41.81 -24.77
C MET A 1 15.33 40.37 -24.94
N LYS A 2 16.17 39.40 -24.52
CA LYS A 2 15.91 37.98 -24.69
C LYS A 2 15.30 37.44 -23.39
N ASN A 3 14.02 37.06 -23.43
CA ASN A 3 13.36 36.38 -22.33
C ASN A 3 13.87 34.94 -22.26
N LYS A 4 14.55 34.62 -21.16
CA LYS A 4 14.89 33.25 -20.81
C LYS A 4 13.67 32.62 -20.16
N LEU A 5 13.04 31.67 -20.86
CA LEU A 5 12.03 30.80 -20.32
C LEU A 5 12.77 29.66 -19.61
N ASN A 6 12.81 29.70 -18.29
CA ASN A 6 13.31 28.58 -17.49
C ASN A 6 12.26 27.49 -17.48
N ALA A 7 12.47 26.47 -18.27
CA ALA A 7 11.70 25.23 -18.18
C ALA A 7 12.12 24.49 -16.90
N LEU A 8 11.26 24.53 -15.90
CA LEU A 8 11.36 23.69 -14.71
C LEU A 8 10.96 22.26 -15.11
N PHE A 9 11.95 21.42 -15.43
CA PHE A 9 11.73 20.00 -15.60
C PHE A 9 11.46 19.38 -14.22
N GLY A 10 10.17 19.29 -13.86
CA GLY A 10 9.72 18.44 -12.77
C GLY A 10 9.91 16.97 -13.18
N PHE A 11 10.83 16.29 -12.54
CA PHE A 11 10.91 14.84 -12.62
C PHE A 11 9.62 14.25 -12.03
N ILE A 12 8.69 13.87 -12.89
CA ILE A 12 7.55 13.01 -12.51
C ILE A 12 8.15 11.61 -12.37
N ILE A 13 8.46 11.22 -11.13
CA ILE A 13 8.74 9.82 -10.82
C ILE A 13 7.41 9.09 -10.93
N LEU A 14 7.20 8.41 -12.04
CA LEU A 14 6.09 7.49 -12.24
C LEU A 14 6.39 6.24 -11.42
N MET A 15 6.06 6.24 -10.12
CA MET A 15 6.05 5.03 -9.33
C MET A 15 4.83 4.21 -9.74
N ILE A 16 5.03 3.21 -10.57
CA ILE A 16 4.02 2.19 -10.84
C ILE A 16 4.12 1.18 -9.71
N PHE A 17 3.28 1.32 -8.70
CA PHE A 17 3.07 0.25 -7.73
C PHE A 17 2.11 -0.77 -8.35
N ILE A 18 2.62 -1.93 -8.71
CA ILE A 18 1.79 -3.07 -9.11
C ILE A 18 1.50 -3.84 -7.82
N THR A 19 0.40 -3.52 -7.16
CA THR A 19 -0.13 -4.36 -6.08
C THR A 19 -1.07 -5.38 -6.70
N ALA A 20 -0.54 -6.51 -7.14
CA ALA A 20 -1.35 -7.66 -7.51
C ALA A 20 -1.74 -8.40 -6.23
N CYS A 21 -2.84 -8.01 -5.59
CA CYS A 21 -3.39 -8.75 -4.47
C CYS A 21 -4.21 -9.95 -4.98
N ALA A 22 -3.56 -11.08 -5.25
CA ALA A 22 -4.23 -12.37 -5.44
C ALA A 22 -4.36 -13.05 -4.06
N LYS A 23 -5.36 -12.68 -3.28
CA LYS A 23 -5.71 -13.45 -2.07
C LYS A 23 -6.43 -14.72 -2.48
N LYS A 24 -5.82 -15.87 -2.20
CA LYS A 24 -6.39 -17.20 -2.40
C LYS A 24 -7.42 -17.42 -1.29
N ASP A 25 -8.71 -17.37 -1.62
CA ASP A 25 -9.76 -17.83 -0.75
C ASP A 25 -9.67 -19.35 -0.63
N SER A 26 -9.52 -19.85 0.61
CA SER A 26 -9.64 -21.27 0.93
C SER A 26 -11.13 -21.64 0.89
N GLU A 27 -11.64 -22.08 -0.25
CA GLU A 27 -12.94 -22.71 -0.33
C GLU A 27 -12.79 -24.23 -0.39
N THR A 28 -13.44 -24.87 0.57
CA THR A 28 -13.75 -26.29 0.61
C THR A 28 -14.49 -26.74 -0.65
N LYS A 29 -14.04 -27.86 -1.21
CA LYS A 29 -14.64 -28.55 -2.37
C LYS A 29 -16.14 -28.75 -2.22
N LYS A 30 -16.93 -28.26 -3.21
CA LYS A 30 -18.11 -28.92 -3.71
C LYS A 30 -18.45 -28.52 -5.15
N ASN A 31 -18.36 -29.51 -6.04
CA ASN A 31 -19.08 -29.79 -7.30
C ASN A 31 -19.37 -28.69 -8.33
N ASN A 32 -18.70 -28.88 -9.48
CA ASN A 32 -19.17 -28.75 -10.88
C ASN A 32 -20.31 -27.79 -11.15
N THR A 33 -19.97 -26.63 -11.70
CA THR A 33 -20.42 -26.14 -13.01
C THR A 33 -19.59 -24.91 -13.36
N SER A 34 -19.21 -24.74 -14.61
CA SER A 34 -18.35 -23.75 -15.21
C SER A 34 -18.71 -22.29 -14.87
N ASN A 35 -18.23 -21.79 -13.74
CA ASN A 35 -18.07 -20.40 -13.45
C ASN A 35 -16.64 -20.19 -12.95
N GLN A 36 -15.67 -20.19 -13.87
CA GLN A 36 -14.39 -19.58 -13.57
C GLN A 36 -14.68 -18.10 -13.26
N LYS A 37 -14.70 -17.74 -11.99
CA LYS A 37 -14.57 -16.36 -11.56
C LYS A 37 -13.27 -15.87 -12.19
N SER A 38 -13.37 -15.12 -13.31
CA SER A 38 -12.21 -14.57 -13.97
C SER A 38 -11.48 -13.68 -12.97
N LYS A 39 -10.21 -14.02 -12.67
CA LYS A 39 -9.35 -13.15 -11.88
C LYS A 39 -9.33 -11.79 -12.58
N LYS A 40 -9.63 -10.74 -11.87
CA LYS A 40 -9.59 -9.38 -12.38
C LYS A 40 -8.41 -8.66 -11.75
N PHE A 41 -7.54 -8.15 -12.60
CA PHE A 41 -6.45 -7.28 -12.15
C PHE A 41 -6.91 -5.83 -12.22
N VAL A 42 -6.52 -5.05 -11.24
CA VAL A 42 -6.75 -3.59 -11.19
C VAL A 42 -5.43 -2.92 -10.87
N VAL A 43 -5.07 -1.91 -11.65
CA VAL A 43 -3.89 -1.08 -11.44
C VAL A 43 -4.34 0.37 -11.35
N VAL A 44 -3.78 1.10 -10.41
CA VAL A 44 -4.05 2.53 -10.20
C VAL A 44 -2.75 3.34 -10.28
N GLY A 45 -2.85 4.65 -10.56
CA GLY A 45 -1.66 5.46 -10.74
C GLY A 45 -1.91 6.95 -10.86
N GLY A 46 -0.90 7.67 -11.35
CA GLY A 46 -0.93 9.11 -11.56
C GLY A 46 -2.05 9.55 -12.51
N LEU A 47 -2.46 10.81 -12.37
CA LEU A 47 -3.51 11.44 -13.18
C LEU A 47 -4.84 10.67 -13.16
N GLY A 48 -5.16 10.05 -12.02
CA GLY A 48 -6.38 9.27 -11.85
C GLY A 48 -6.44 8.01 -12.69
N THR A 49 -5.30 7.48 -13.13
CA THR A 49 -5.26 6.28 -13.97
C THR A 49 -5.82 5.08 -13.23
N ILE A 50 -6.75 4.38 -13.88
CA ILE A 50 -7.22 3.05 -13.48
C ILE A 50 -7.20 2.16 -14.70
N LEU A 51 -6.52 1.02 -14.61
CA LEU A 51 -6.50 0.00 -15.63
C LEU A 51 -7.06 -1.30 -15.06
N THR A 52 -7.82 -2.04 -15.88
CA THR A 52 -8.33 -3.36 -15.52
C THR A 52 -7.96 -4.39 -16.56
N SER A 53 -7.71 -5.63 -16.12
CA SER A 53 -7.43 -6.76 -16.99
C SER A 53 -8.04 -8.04 -16.43
N LEU A 54 -8.40 -8.98 -17.31
CA LEU A 54 -8.87 -10.32 -16.94
C LEU A 54 -7.74 -11.36 -17.03
N ASP A 55 -6.74 -11.09 -17.82
CA ASP A 55 -5.67 -12.03 -18.19
C ASP A 55 -4.25 -11.55 -17.82
N GLY A 56 -4.14 -10.27 -17.39
CA GLY A 56 -2.86 -9.63 -17.10
C GLY A 56 -2.10 -9.16 -18.34
N ASN A 57 -2.59 -9.45 -19.56
CA ASN A 57 -1.96 -9.08 -20.83
C ASN A 57 -2.69 -7.94 -21.53
N SER A 58 -4.01 -8.04 -21.60
CA SER A 58 -4.89 -7.04 -22.23
C SER A 58 -5.48 -6.12 -21.18
N TRP A 59 -5.25 -4.82 -21.30
CA TRP A 59 -5.65 -3.83 -20.30
C TRP A 59 -6.64 -2.83 -20.90
N SER A 60 -7.66 -2.50 -20.12
CA SER A 60 -8.65 -1.47 -20.43
C SER A 60 -8.50 -0.32 -19.45
N SER A 61 -8.58 0.92 -19.99
CA SER A 61 -8.63 2.12 -19.17
C SER A 61 -10.04 2.37 -18.67
N GLU A 62 -10.18 2.67 -17.39
CA GLU A 62 -11.48 2.98 -16.75
C GLU A 62 -11.49 4.45 -16.30
N ASN A 63 -12.66 5.06 -16.27
CA ASN A 63 -12.80 6.44 -15.82
C ASN A 63 -12.87 6.49 -14.29
N SER A 64 -11.88 7.10 -13.66
CA SER A 64 -11.84 7.31 -12.21
C SER A 64 -12.66 8.51 -11.73
N GLY A 65 -13.00 9.44 -12.62
CA GLY A 65 -13.66 10.71 -12.29
C GLY A 65 -12.75 11.73 -11.60
N THR A 66 -11.42 11.50 -11.55
CA THR A 66 -10.44 12.40 -10.93
C THR A 66 -9.14 12.47 -11.74
N SER A 67 -8.38 13.56 -11.57
CA SER A 67 -7.00 13.70 -12.05
C SER A 67 -5.96 13.53 -10.93
N ASN A 68 -6.40 13.19 -9.72
CA ASN A 68 -5.52 13.03 -8.58
C ASN A 68 -4.70 11.74 -8.70
N LEU A 69 -3.52 11.70 -8.07
CA LEU A 69 -2.76 10.48 -7.90
C LEU A 69 -3.61 9.45 -7.12
N LEU A 70 -3.68 8.25 -7.64
CA LEU A 70 -4.18 7.07 -6.93
C LEU A 70 -2.96 6.24 -6.53
N SER A 71 -2.76 6.11 -5.22
CA SER A 71 -1.53 5.52 -4.64
C SER A 71 -1.66 4.02 -4.45
N ASP A 72 -2.85 3.55 -4.07
CA ASP A 72 -3.09 2.14 -3.78
C ASP A 72 -4.53 1.73 -4.07
N VAL A 73 -4.75 0.41 -4.21
CA VAL A 73 -6.07 -0.20 -4.40
C VAL A 73 -6.16 -1.55 -3.69
N ILE A 74 -7.21 -1.73 -2.89
CA ILE A 74 -7.49 -3.00 -2.22
C ILE A 74 -8.84 -3.57 -2.67
N TYR A 75 -8.91 -4.90 -2.82
CA TYR A 75 -10.16 -5.63 -3.02
C TYR A 75 -10.48 -6.49 -1.81
N THR A 76 -11.62 -6.25 -1.20
CA THR A 76 -12.11 -7.07 -0.08
C THR A 76 -13.64 -6.99 0.01
N ASN A 77 -14.27 -8.09 0.42
CA ASN A 77 -15.73 -8.19 0.58
C ASN A 77 -16.54 -7.72 -0.63
N GLY A 78 -16.07 -8.04 -1.84
CA GLY A 78 -16.75 -7.64 -3.08
C GLY A 78 -16.60 -6.17 -3.45
N THR A 79 -15.76 -5.41 -2.74
CA THR A 79 -15.55 -3.97 -2.91
C THR A 79 -14.10 -3.66 -3.19
N LEU A 80 -13.87 -2.80 -4.18
CA LEU A 80 -12.59 -2.16 -4.47
C LEU A 80 -12.57 -0.78 -3.82
N ILE A 81 -11.51 -0.48 -3.08
CA ILE A 81 -11.22 0.85 -2.55
C ILE A 81 -9.88 1.28 -3.11
N SER A 82 -9.85 2.41 -3.81
CA SER A 82 -8.61 3.07 -4.21
C SER A 82 -8.45 4.36 -3.42
N ILE A 83 -7.22 4.64 -3.01
CA ILE A 83 -6.86 5.79 -2.21
C ILE A 83 -5.76 6.61 -2.88
N GLY A 84 -5.62 7.87 -2.47
CA GLY A 84 -4.59 8.75 -3.00
C GLY A 84 -4.74 10.20 -2.57
N GLY A 85 -4.36 11.13 -3.47
CA GLY A 85 -4.52 12.56 -3.24
C GLY A 85 -3.56 13.42 -4.02
N VAL A 86 -3.57 14.74 -3.77
CA VAL A 86 -2.70 15.74 -4.41
C VAL A 86 -2.00 16.58 -3.36
N PHE A 87 -0.68 16.79 -3.55
CA PHE A 87 0.13 17.62 -2.64
C PHE A 87 -0.20 19.10 -2.72
N VAL A 88 -0.48 19.62 -3.93
CA VAL A 88 -0.62 21.08 -4.15
C VAL A 88 -1.80 21.65 -3.38
N ASP A 89 -2.92 20.91 -3.30
CA ASP A 89 -4.16 21.37 -2.68
C ASP A 89 -4.47 20.63 -1.37
N ASN A 90 -3.59 19.72 -0.92
CA ASN A 90 -3.82 18.86 0.24
C ASN A 90 -5.19 18.17 0.18
N VAL A 91 -5.48 17.53 -0.93
CA VAL A 91 -6.75 16.83 -1.14
C VAL A 91 -6.52 15.32 -1.07
N SER A 92 -7.21 14.66 -0.15
CA SER A 92 -7.30 13.20 -0.14
C SER A 92 -8.30 12.70 -1.17
N THR A 93 -8.05 11.53 -1.70
CA THR A 93 -8.94 10.86 -2.64
C THR A 93 -9.22 9.44 -2.13
N VAL A 94 -10.50 9.09 -2.05
CA VAL A 94 -10.96 7.71 -1.89
C VAL A 94 -12.02 7.43 -2.93
N LEU A 95 -11.84 6.38 -3.70
CA LEU A 95 -12.79 5.90 -4.70
C LEU A 95 -13.26 4.51 -4.32
N LYS A 96 -14.55 4.24 -4.54
CA LYS A 96 -15.18 2.94 -4.28
C LYS A 96 -15.77 2.38 -5.54
N SER A 97 -15.57 1.09 -5.79
CA SER A 97 -16.15 0.35 -6.90
C SER A 97 -16.52 -1.08 -6.48
N THR A 98 -17.56 -1.66 -7.06
CA THR A 98 -17.92 -3.07 -6.92
C THR A 98 -17.63 -3.90 -8.16
N ASN A 99 -17.31 -3.24 -9.28
CA ASN A 99 -17.11 -3.89 -10.58
C ASN A 99 -15.76 -3.53 -11.23
N GLY A 100 -14.99 -2.58 -10.64
CA GLY A 100 -13.73 -2.05 -11.14
C GLY A 100 -13.87 -1.18 -12.40
N LYS A 101 -15.08 -0.88 -12.86
CA LYS A 101 -15.35 -0.04 -14.03
C LYS A 101 -15.97 1.30 -13.67
N THR A 102 -16.91 1.29 -12.72
CA THR A 102 -17.56 2.49 -12.21
C THR A 102 -16.99 2.81 -10.83
N TRP A 103 -16.44 3.99 -10.68
CA TRP A 103 -15.80 4.45 -9.46
C TRP A 103 -16.53 5.67 -8.91
N ASN A 104 -16.86 5.62 -7.62
CA ASN A 104 -17.58 6.66 -6.92
C ASN A 104 -16.67 7.31 -5.87
N PRO A 105 -16.55 8.65 -5.87
CA PRO A 105 -15.77 9.34 -4.86
C PRO A 105 -16.45 9.26 -3.50
N ILE A 106 -15.61 9.11 -2.46
CA ILE A 106 -16.03 9.06 -1.06
C ILE A 106 -15.37 10.22 -0.31
N THR A 107 -16.15 10.96 0.48
CA THR A 107 -15.63 12.02 1.34
C THR A 107 -14.90 11.41 2.54
N THR A 108 -13.66 11.82 2.78
CA THR A 108 -12.79 11.22 3.80
C THR A 108 -12.77 11.98 5.12
N GLY A 109 -13.16 13.26 5.11
CA GLY A 109 -13.01 14.14 6.29
C GLY A 109 -11.56 14.51 6.62
N THR A 110 -10.60 14.20 5.74
CA THR A 110 -9.19 14.64 5.86
C THR A 110 -8.73 15.34 4.57
N SER A 111 -7.79 16.25 4.71
CA SER A 111 -7.10 16.89 3.59
C SER A 111 -5.72 16.26 3.30
N LYS A 112 -5.34 15.21 4.02
CA LYS A 112 -4.03 14.59 3.91
C LYS A 112 -4.02 13.51 2.84
N ILE A 113 -2.91 13.41 2.09
CA ILE A 113 -2.74 12.40 1.06
C ILE A 113 -2.63 11.03 1.71
N LEU A 114 -3.30 10.06 1.11
CA LEU A 114 -3.29 8.67 1.54
C LEU A 114 -2.33 7.88 0.65
N TYR A 115 -1.49 7.02 1.24
CA TYR A 115 -0.46 6.29 0.52
C TYR A 115 -0.75 4.81 0.39
N ASP A 116 -1.31 4.19 1.43
CA ASP A 116 -1.54 2.76 1.48
C ASP A 116 -2.78 2.42 2.31
N VAL A 117 -3.43 1.28 2.02
CA VAL A 117 -4.66 0.84 2.68
C VAL A 117 -4.64 -0.66 2.99
N ALA A 118 -4.91 -1.00 4.25
CA ALA A 118 -5.07 -2.37 4.72
C ALA A 118 -6.50 -2.66 5.17
N TYR A 119 -6.87 -3.94 5.17
CA TYR A 119 -8.14 -4.41 5.71
C TYR A 119 -7.92 -5.53 6.71
N GLY A 120 -8.47 -5.37 7.90
CA GLY A 120 -8.44 -6.35 8.98
C GLY A 120 -9.51 -6.05 10.02
N MET A 121 -9.91 -7.03 10.80
CA MET A 121 -10.92 -6.87 11.86
C MET A 121 -12.21 -6.17 11.37
N ASN A 122 -12.65 -6.49 10.15
CA ASN A 122 -13.80 -5.86 9.49
C ASN A 122 -13.68 -4.33 9.34
N LYS A 123 -12.44 -3.82 9.17
CA LYS A 123 -12.15 -2.40 9.11
C LYS A 123 -11.10 -2.12 8.03
N TYR A 124 -11.33 -1.09 7.24
CA TYR A 124 -10.32 -0.47 6.40
C TYR A 124 -9.51 0.51 7.24
N VAL A 125 -8.22 0.51 7.09
CA VAL A 125 -7.29 1.47 7.70
C VAL A 125 -6.35 1.97 6.61
N SER A 126 -6.28 3.28 6.44
CA SER A 126 -5.35 3.90 5.48
C SER A 126 -4.36 4.80 6.19
N SER A 127 -3.12 4.75 5.73
CA SER A 127 -2.00 5.59 6.19
C SER A 127 -1.64 6.65 5.15
N GLY A 128 -0.92 7.71 5.57
CA GLY A 128 -0.59 8.77 4.62
C GLY A 128 0.31 9.88 5.17
N SER A 129 0.26 11.02 4.49
CA SER A 129 1.08 12.19 4.76
C SER A 129 0.82 12.78 6.16
N TYR A 130 1.87 13.35 6.77
CA TYR A 130 1.81 13.99 8.09
C TYR A 130 1.17 13.11 9.17
N GLY A 131 1.51 11.83 9.16
CA GLY A 131 1.01 10.84 10.12
C GLY A 131 -0.49 10.55 9.97
N ALA A 132 -1.08 10.76 8.80
CA ALA A 132 -2.49 10.49 8.60
C ALA A 132 -2.80 9.02 8.85
N ILE A 133 -3.82 8.77 9.65
CA ILE A 133 -4.52 7.48 9.75
C ILE A 133 -6.02 7.77 9.66
N ILE A 134 -6.71 7.10 8.76
CA ILE A 134 -8.18 7.12 8.67
C ILE A 134 -8.72 5.70 8.68
N THR A 135 -9.91 5.51 9.23
CA THR A 135 -10.55 4.19 9.35
C THR A 135 -11.97 4.21 8.87
N SER A 136 -12.43 3.09 8.31
CA SER A 136 -13.83 2.88 7.93
C SER A 136 -14.24 1.43 8.17
N SER A 137 -15.43 1.20 8.68
CA SER A 137 -16.03 -0.15 8.81
C SER A 137 -16.97 -0.50 7.65
N ASP A 138 -17.40 0.50 6.87
CA ASP A 138 -18.41 0.36 5.80
C ASP A 138 -17.90 0.78 4.41
N SER A 139 -16.61 1.19 4.33
CA SER A 139 -15.98 1.73 3.12
C SER A 139 -16.59 3.03 2.59
N SER A 140 -17.50 3.66 3.31
CA SER A 140 -18.23 4.86 2.89
C SER A 140 -18.06 6.01 3.88
N SER A 141 -17.98 5.71 5.17
CA SER A 141 -17.77 6.69 6.24
C SER A 141 -16.38 6.52 6.83
N TRP A 142 -15.53 7.55 6.72
CA TRP A 142 -14.16 7.51 7.18
C TRP A 142 -13.92 8.46 8.35
N THR A 143 -13.15 8.03 9.33
CA THR A 143 -12.85 8.77 10.54
C THR A 143 -11.34 8.88 10.74
N SER A 144 -10.84 10.11 10.96
CA SER A 144 -9.43 10.34 11.28
C SER A 144 -9.08 9.82 12.67
N ARG A 145 -7.86 9.25 12.79
CA ARG A 145 -7.31 8.74 14.04
C ARG A 145 -5.96 9.40 14.32
N SER A 146 -5.60 9.51 15.59
CA SER A 146 -4.27 9.97 15.98
C SER A 146 -3.26 8.83 15.84
N SER A 147 -2.23 9.03 15.05
CA SER A 147 -1.10 8.09 14.91
C SER A 147 0.00 8.28 15.95
N GLY A 148 -0.01 9.44 16.65
CA GLY A 148 1.07 9.83 17.56
C GLY A 148 2.35 10.34 16.87
N THR A 149 2.34 10.50 15.54
CA THR A 149 3.47 11.00 14.75
C THR A 149 3.04 12.01 13.69
N THR A 150 3.98 12.86 13.24
CA THR A 150 3.81 13.72 12.07
C THR A 150 4.63 13.24 10.86
N ASN A 151 5.38 12.14 11.00
CA ASN A 151 6.13 11.55 9.90
C ASN A 151 5.19 10.97 8.85
N GLN A 152 5.62 10.93 7.61
CA GLN A 152 4.87 10.28 6.55
C GLN A 152 4.81 8.77 6.82
N LEU A 153 3.64 8.17 6.65
CA LEU A 153 3.39 6.75 6.83
C LEU A 153 3.14 6.14 5.46
N HIS A 154 4.17 5.49 4.89
CA HIS A 154 4.19 5.04 3.50
C HIS A 154 3.48 3.71 3.27
N GLY A 155 3.55 2.80 4.25
CA GLY A 155 2.97 1.48 4.17
C GLY A 155 2.12 1.14 5.38
N ILE A 156 1.09 0.33 5.18
CA ILE A 156 0.26 -0.26 6.23
C ILE A 156 -0.13 -1.68 5.89
N GLU A 157 -0.05 -2.58 6.84
CA GLU A 157 -0.44 -3.98 6.67
C GLU A 157 -1.17 -4.50 7.91
N TYR A 158 -2.03 -5.49 7.71
CA TYR A 158 -2.69 -6.22 8.78
C TYR A 158 -2.28 -7.69 8.78
N GLY A 159 -1.77 -8.14 9.90
CA GLY A 159 -1.38 -9.53 10.11
C GLY A 159 -1.33 -9.85 11.59
N ASN A 160 -1.42 -11.12 11.95
CA ASN A 160 -1.36 -11.59 13.34
C ASN A 160 -2.21 -10.76 14.32
N SER A 161 -3.42 -10.36 13.90
CA SER A 161 -4.37 -9.54 14.68
C SER A 161 -3.86 -8.13 15.04
N VAL A 162 -2.88 -7.59 14.31
CA VAL A 162 -2.35 -6.24 14.51
C VAL A 162 -2.21 -5.50 13.17
N PHE A 163 -2.54 -4.21 13.16
CA PHE A 163 -2.17 -3.30 12.10
C PHE A 163 -0.77 -2.75 12.39
N VAL A 164 0.07 -2.69 11.37
CA VAL A 164 1.40 -2.07 11.44
C VAL A 164 1.52 -1.06 10.32
N SER A 165 1.94 0.17 10.63
CA SER A 165 2.25 1.18 9.62
C SER A 165 3.69 1.65 9.77
N VAL A 166 4.34 1.89 8.61
CA VAL A 166 5.76 2.23 8.53
C VAL A 166 5.98 3.50 7.71
N GLY A 167 7.08 4.22 7.99
CA GLY A 167 7.29 5.51 7.33
C GLY A 167 8.66 6.14 7.53
N ASP A 168 8.68 7.48 7.38
CA ASP A 168 9.89 8.29 7.44
C ASP A 168 10.61 8.15 8.78
N GLY A 169 11.95 8.31 8.73
CA GLY A 169 12.80 8.32 9.93
C GLY A 169 12.75 7.01 10.73
N GLY A 170 12.53 5.87 10.06
CA GLY A 170 12.41 4.58 10.71
C GLY A 170 11.14 4.42 11.54
N THR A 171 10.12 5.25 11.29
CA THR A 171 8.85 5.19 12.04
C THR A 171 8.17 3.85 11.83
N ILE A 172 7.82 3.20 12.94
CA ILE A 172 6.90 2.07 12.99
C ILE A 172 5.86 2.37 14.08
N ILE A 173 4.60 2.24 13.74
CA ILE A 173 3.49 2.29 14.70
C ILE A 173 2.62 1.03 14.53
N SER A 174 2.05 0.54 15.61
CA SER A 174 1.15 -0.61 15.55
C SER A 174 -0.10 -0.40 16.39
N SER A 175 -1.18 -1.11 16.01
CA SER A 175 -2.49 -1.01 16.65
C SER A 175 -3.22 -2.34 16.61
N SER A 176 -3.77 -2.78 17.74
CA SER A 176 -4.60 -3.99 17.82
C SER A 176 -6.07 -3.75 17.46
N ASP A 177 -6.49 -2.47 17.32
CA ASP A 177 -7.87 -2.10 17.05
C ASP A 177 -8.05 -1.17 15.82
N GLY A 178 -6.92 -0.71 15.23
CA GLY A 178 -6.88 0.28 14.16
C GLY A 178 -7.25 1.70 14.60
N ILE A 179 -7.45 1.94 15.89
CA ILE A 179 -7.90 3.21 16.47
C ILE A 179 -6.81 3.82 17.34
N SER A 180 -6.26 3.03 18.27
CA SER A 180 -5.22 3.40 19.22
C SER A 180 -3.88 2.90 18.71
N TRP A 181 -2.91 3.80 18.51
CA TRP A 181 -1.63 3.51 17.92
C TRP A 181 -0.49 3.71 18.89
N ALA A 182 0.47 2.80 18.89
CA ALA A 182 1.66 2.85 19.71
C ALA A 182 2.93 2.82 18.85
N SER A 183 3.91 3.68 19.16
CA SER A 183 5.22 3.70 18.50
C SER A 183 6.02 2.44 18.85
N ARG A 184 6.80 1.95 17.85
CA ARG A 184 7.69 0.80 17.97
C ARG A 184 9.11 1.19 17.57
N THR A 185 10.10 0.54 18.18
CA THR A 185 11.51 0.77 17.85
C THR A 185 11.89 -0.06 16.64
N SER A 186 12.27 0.59 15.54
CA SER A 186 12.74 -0.06 14.31
C SER A 186 14.23 -0.39 14.32
N GLY A 187 15.02 0.32 15.15
CA GLY A 187 16.48 0.22 15.15
C GLY A 187 17.17 0.97 14.00
N THR A 188 16.45 1.74 13.20
CA THR A 188 17.00 2.49 12.06
C THR A 188 16.40 3.89 11.98
N ALA A 189 17.10 4.82 11.32
CA ALA A 189 16.58 6.14 10.93
C ALA A 189 16.26 6.22 9.43
N TYR A 190 16.43 5.15 8.67
CA TYR A 190 16.10 5.13 7.25
C TYR A 190 14.60 5.14 7.01
N TYR A 191 14.19 5.66 5.84
CA TYR A 191 12.79 5.63 5.40
C TYR A 191 12.35 4.19 5.17
N LEU A 192 11.25 3.79 5.80
CA LEU A 192 10.60 2.51 5.61
C LEU A 192 9.48 2.72 4.57
N LYS A 193 9.44 1.87 3.54
CA LYS A 193 8.60 2.09 2.36
C LYS A 193 7.53 1.02 2.19
N GLY A 194 7.93 -0.24 2.11
CA GLY A 194 7.04 -1.38 1.91
C GLY A 194 6.87 -2.19 3.17
N ILE A 195 5.69 -2.78 3.34
CA ILE A 195 5.41 -3.75 4.40
C ILE A 195 4.48 -4.83 3.85
N ILE A 196 4.71 -6.07 4.25
CA ILE A 196 3.84 -7.21 3.96
C ILE A 196 3.79 -8.16 5.14
N TYR A 197 2.66 -8.84 5.33
CA TYR A 197 2.53 -9.96 6.26
C TYR A 197 2.26 -11.25 5.50
N SER A 198 3.16 -12.20 5.60
CA SER A 198 3.00 -13.55 5.04
C SER A 198 3.82 -14.55 5.83
N LYS A 199 3.50 -15.83 5.76
CA LYS A 199 4.20 -16.91 6.52
C LYS A 199 4.36 -16.60 8.02
N SER A 200 3.36 -15.95 8.61
CA SER A 200 3.37 -15.55 10.03
C SER A 200 4.47 -14.55 10.41
N ILE A 201 4.97 -13.77 9.44
CA ILE A 201 6.00 -12.77 9.65
C ILE A 201 5.64 -11.48 8.90
N PHE A 202 5.84 -10.34 9.53
CA PHE A 202 5.92 -9.05 8.85
C PHE A 202 7.31 -8.88 8.27
N VAL A 203 7.39 -8.39 7.05
CA VAL A 203 8.64 -7.97 6.42
C VAL A 203 8.47 -6.52 5.97
N VAL A 204 9.41 -5.68 6.37
CA VAL A 204 9.46 -4.25 6.02
C VAL A 204 10.70 -4.01 5.18
N THR A 205 10.56 -3.20 4.14
CA THR A 205 11.65 -2.77 3.28
C THR A 205 11.79 -1.25 3.28
N GLY A 206 12.99 -0.74 2.96
CA GLY A 206 13.24 0.69 3.00
C GLY A 206 14.53 1.16 2.37
N ALA A 207 14.86 2.42 2.62
CA ALA A 207 16.09 3.04 2.15
C ALA A 207 17.34 2.37 2.73
N GLY A 208 18.48 2.51 2.03
CA GLY A 208 19.76 1.96 2.48
C GLY A 208 19.78 0.44 2.60
N GLY A 209 19.03 -0.26 1.76
CA GLY A 209 18.91 -1.72 1.79
C GLY A 209 18.21 -2.27 3.03
N THR A 210 17.44 -1.43 3.74
CA THR A 210 16.78 -1.83 4.99
C THR A 210 15.81 -2.97 4.76
N ILE A 211 15.95 -4.03 5.55
CA ILE A 211 14.96 -5.08 5.74
C ILE A 211 14.76 -5.27 7.24
N LEU A 212 13.52 -5.21 7.70
CA LEU A 212 13.15 -5.53 9.08
C LEU A 212 12.12 -6.65 9.09
N THR A 213 12.16 -7.48 10.12
CA THR A 213 11.22 -8.59 10.30
C THR A 213 10.62 -8.59 11.70
N SER A 214 9.36 -9.03 11.80
CA SER A 214 8.68 -9.17 13.08
C SER A 214 7.61 -10.25 13.00
N SER A 215 7.50 -11.10 14.01
CA SER A 215 6.42 -12.07 14.12
C SER A 215 5.15 -11.51 14.78
N ASP A 216 5.29 -10.42 15.54
CA ASP A 216 4.24 -9.86 16.39
C ASP A 216 3.83 -8.42 16.07
N GLY A 217 4.55 -7.76 15.13
CA GLY A 217 4.35 -6.35 14.77
C GLY A 217 4.80 -5.36 15.84
N THR A 218 5.46 -5.83 16.91
CA THR A 218 5.90 -5.01 18.03
C THR A 218 7.42 -5.04 18.24
N THR A 219 8.02 -6.20 18.09
CA THR A 219 9.47 -6.42 18.21
C THR A 219 10.07 -6.64 16.84
N TRP A 220 11.09 -5.87 16.48
CA TRP A 220 11.66 -5.85 15.15
C TRP A 220 13.12 -6.28 15.14
N ASN A 221 13.47 -7.10 14.16
CA ASN A 221 14.83 -7.56 13.92
C ASN A 221 15.32 -7.05 12.57
N THR A 222 16.59 -6.66 12.50
CA THR A 222 17.22 -6.22 11.25
C THR A 222 17.65 -7.45 10.44
N GLY A 223 17.23 -7.50 9.17
CA GLY A 223 17.71 -8.46 8.17
C GLY A 223 18.91 -7.93 7.40
N ASN A 224 19.53 -8.80 6.60
CA ASN A 224 20.60 -8.44 5.68
C ASN A 224 20.14 -8.63 4.24
N SER A 225 20.01 -7.52 3.52
CA SER A 225 19.64 -7.52 2.10
C SER A 225 20.82 -7.73 1.14
N GLY A 226 22.05 -7.59 1.63
CA GLY A 226 23.26 -7.63 0.79
C GLY A 226 23.45 -6.39 -0.10
N THR A 227 22.65 -5.34 0.05
CA THR A 227 22.72 -4.11 -0.76
C THR A 227 22.61 -2.86 0.12
N SER A 228 23.09 -1.73 -0.41
CA SER A 228 22.81 -0.39 0.12
C SER A 228 21.77 0.37 -0.67
N ASP A 229 21.27 -0.18 -1.78
CA ASP A 229 20.23 0.44 -2.59
C ASP A 229 18.89 0.43 -1.86
N SER A 230 18.06 1.45 -2.11
CA SER A 230 16.72 1.47 -1.51
C SER A 230 15.86 0.34 -2.05
N ILE A 231 15.19 -0.37 -1.16
CA ILE A 231 14.19 -1.38 -1.50
C ILE A 231 12.81 -0.72 -1.36
N ASN A 232 12.14 -0.50 -2.50
CA ASN A 232 10.97 0.36 -2.58
C ASN A 232 9.65 -0.39 -2.44
N GLY A 233 9.64 -1.69 -2.75
CA GLY A 233 8.43 -2.49 -2.71
C GLY A 233 8.73 -3.94 -2.37
N ILE A 234 7.73 -4.61 -1.81
CA ILE A 234 7.79 -6.03 -1.45
C ILE A 234 6.45 -6.69 -1.75
N THR A 235 6.51 -7.92 -2.20
CA THR A 235 5.33 -8.78 -2.41
C THR A 235 5.63 -10.22 -2.03
N TYR A 236 4.58 -11.04 -1.92
CA TYR A 236 4.70 -12.46 -1.64
C TYR A 236 3.76 -13.25 -2.55
N SER A 237 4.30 -14.21 -3.27
CA SER A 237 3.54 -15.11 -4.12
C SER A 237 4.32 -16.42 -4.34
N ASN A 238 3.62 -17.53 -4.53
CA ASN A 238 4.23 -18.83 -4.83
C ASN A 238 5.33 -19.24 -3.82
N ASP A 239 5.07 -19.01 -2.53
CA ASP A 239 5.97 -19.31 -1.41
C ASP A 239 7.30 -18.54 -1.39
N ILE A 240 7.39 -17.43 -2.13
CA ILE A 240 8.57 -16.58 -2.22
C ILE A 240 8.18 -15.12 -1.92
N PHE A 241 8.96 -14.45 -1.08
CA PHE A 241 8.99 -13.01 -0.98
C PHE A 241 9.84 -12.45 -2.13
N ILE A 242 9.38 -11.39 -2.75
CA ILE A 242 10.10 -10.67 -3.81
C ILE A 242 10.15 -9.20 -3.41
N ALA A 243 11.35 -8.65 -3.32
CA ALA A 243 11.58 -7.24 -3.03
C ALA A 243 12.26 -6.57 -4.22
N VAL A 244 11.84 -5.35 -4.54
CA VAL A 244 12.36 -4.58 -5.68
C VAL A 244 12.75 -3.17 -5.24
N GLY A 245 13.76 -2.61 -5.91
CA GLY A 245 14.30 -1.33 -5.49
C GLY A 245 15.02 -0.55 -6.58
N ASP A 246 15.80 0.42 -6.13
CA ASP A 246 16.60 1.29 -6.98
C ASP A 246 17.64 0.47 -7.74
N SER A 247 18.24 1.07 -8.77
CA SER A 247 19.27 0.43 -9.63
C SER A 247 18.84 -0.89 -10.28
N GLY A 248 17.53 -1.17 -10.32
CA GLY A 248 16.98 -2.41 -10.89
C GLY A 248 17.18 -3.64 -10.01
N ILE A 249 17.40 -3.46 -8.70
CA ILE A 249 17.58 -4.58 -7.79
C ILE A 249 16.30 -5.39 -7.64
N ILE A 250 16.44 -6.71 -7.66
CA ILE A 250 15.41 -7.69 -7.34
C ILE A 250 16.01 -8.70 -6.37
N LEU A 251 15.40 -8.81 -5.20
CA LEU A 251 15.79 -9.76 -4.17
C LEU A 251 14.67 -10.77 -3.96
N THR A 252 15.02 -11.98 -3.61
CA THR A 252 14.06 -13.03 -3.28
C THR A 252 14.41 -13.71 -1.96
N SER A 253 13.38 -14.12 -1.24
CA SER A 253 13.54 -14.85 0.01
C SER A 253 12.42 -15.87 0.20
N SER A 254 12.75 -17.04 0.70
CA SER A 254 11.77 -18.07 1.05
C SER A 254 11.19 -17.89 2.45
N ASP A 255 11.89 -17.16 3.32
CA ASP A 255 11.57 -17.01 4.74
C ASP A 255 11.38 -15.54 5.20
N GLY A 256 11.68 -14.57 4.33
CA GLY A 256 11.64 -13.13 4.63
C GLY A 256 12.84 -12.62 5.44
N SER A 257 13.76 -13.49 5.83
CA SER A 257 14.91 -13.16 6.70
C SER A 257 16.24 -13.26 5.98
N SER A 258 16.37 -14.21 5.06
CA SER A 258 17.55 -14.43 4.22
C SER A 258 17.24 -14.05 2.78
N TRP A 259 18.05 -13.15 2.20
CA TRP A 259 17.79 -12.55 0.88
C TRP A 259 18.97 -12.71 -0.08
#